data_5f0d0d43c7c5b10abce5eebb84c70ae3
#
_entry.id   5f0d0d43c7c5b10abce5eebb84c70ae3
#
_cell.length_a   1.000
_cell.length_b   1.000
_cell.length_c   1.000
_cell.angle_alpha   90.00
_cell.angle_beta   90.00
_cell.angle_gamma   90.00
#
_symmetry.space_group_name_H-M   'P 1'
#
loop_
_entity.id
_entity.type
_entity.pdbx_description
1 polymer ?
#
loop_
_entity_poly.entity_id
_entity_poly.type
_entity_poly.pdbx_seq_one_letter_code
_entity_poly.pdbx_strand_id
1 'polypeptide(L)'
;KSGGISARLAARDGVPTTAKTRIVSANTHILRIDDEEIAPPSPEELAEAKRAVSEEIADADIAVLSDYGKGFVSGELAAFVVEKAAERGIKVVVDPKGDDFSKYRGADIVKPNLKEFEAVSGAKVDPDSEGFAERIAEGAKKIFSKARIGGLVVTLGEHGMFYAKAPDARGAVCARTKRRKVYDVSGAGDTSISAMALCLAAGSTVEEAMEAANIAAGIAVTKLGTATVSMREMEAELSRTARPASEKIATAEELGRIAERLRADGLRVGFTNGCFDLLHRGHLYSLEQ
;
A
#
# COMPACT_ATOMS: atom_id res chain seq x y z
N LYS A 1 -17.72 -10.25 -9.61
CA LYS A 1 -17.05 -10.02 -10.92
C LYS A 1 -17.20 -8.56 -11.38
N SER A 2 -17.23 -7.60 -10.49
CA SER A 2 -17.17 -6.19 -10.83
C SER A 2 -15.69 -5.78 -10.93
N GLY A 3 -15.28 -5.15 -12.04
CA GLY A 3 -13.94 -4.59 -12.19
C GLY A 3 -12.93 -5.40 -13.00
N GLY A 4 -13.35 -6.43 -13.77
CA GLY A 4 -12.45 -7.18 -14.65
C GLY A 4 -11.46 -8.13 -13.94
N ILE A 5 -11.65 -8.36 -12.63
CA ILE A 5 -10.78 -9.24 -11.84
C ILE A 5 -11.20 -10.70 -12.06
N SER A 6 -10.27 -11.53 -12.52
CA SER A 6 -10.41 -12.99 -12.49
C SER A 6 -10.10 -13.49 -11.07
N ALA A 7 -10.97 -14.35 -10.53
CA ALA A 7 -10.79 -14.90 -9.20
C ALA A 7 -10.85 -16.43 -9.22
N ARG A 8 -9.86 -17.07 -8.64
CA ARG A 8 -9.89 -18.48 -8.27
C ARG A 8 -10.03 -18.60 -6.77
N LEU A 9 -11.09 -19.25 -6.31
CA LEU A 9 -11.39 -19.42 -4.90
C LEU A 9 -11.17 -20.89 -4.54
N ALA A 10 -10.25 -21.15 -3.60
CA ALA A 10 -10.12 -22.46 -2.98
C ALA A 10 -11.13 -22.53 -1.82
N ALA A 11 -12.20 -23.30 -2.00
CA ALA A 11 -13.11 -23.62 -0.90
C ALA A 11 -12.45 -24.66 0.01
N ARG A 12 -12.57 -24.46 1.33
CA ARG A 12 -11.97 -25.32 2.34
C ARG A 12 -13.06 -25.88 3.24
N ASP A 13 -13.27 -27.19 3.17
CA ASP A 13 -14.28 -27.85 3.98
C ASP A 13 -13.90 -27.79 5.48
N GLY A 14 -14.87 -27.42 6.30
CA GLY A 14 -14.71 -27.32 7.75
C GLY A 14 -13.93 -26.10 8.24
N VAL A 15 -13.39 -25.25 7.37
CA VAL A 15 -12.71 -24.01 7.76
C VAL A 15 -13.63 -22.82 7.43
N PRO A 16 -14.09 -22.07 8.45
CA PRO A 16 -14.97 -20.93 8.21
C PRO A 16 -14.22 -19.80 7.49
N THR A 17 -14.93 -19.11 6.59
CA THR A 17 -14.41 -17.87 6.01
C THR A 17 -14.23 -16.85 7.13
N THR A 18 -13.02 -16.28 7.26
CA THR A 18 -12.74 -15.25 8.26
C THR A 18 -13.73 -14.09 8.17
N ALA A 19 -14.43 -13.83 9.24
CA ALA A 19 -15.34 -12.70 9.37
C ALA A 19 -14.85 -11.72 10.43
N LYS A 20 -14.80 -10.43 10.07
CA LYS A 20 -14.36 -9.34 10.97
C LYS A 20 -15.48 -8.34 11.13
N THR A 21 -16.25 -8.47 12.23
CA THR A 21 -17.37 -7.60 12.54
C THR A 21 -16.90 -6.40 13.36
N ARG A 22 -17.10 -5.19 12.83
CA ARG A 22 -16.78 -3.94 13.52
C ARG A 22 -18.03 -3.29 14.05
N ILE A 23 -18.07 -3.04 15.35
CA ILE A 23 -19.12 -2.27 16.02
C ILE A 23 -18.66 -0.82 16.08
N VAL A 24 -19.40 0.07 15.43
CA VAL A 24 -19.08 1.49 15.28
C VAL A 24 -20.23 2.33 15.79
N SER A 25 -19.97 3.37 16.58
CA SER A 25 -20.95 4.38 17.00
C SER A 25 -20.40 5.78 16.75
N ALA A 26 -21.17 6.64 16.10
CA ALA A 26 -20.79 8.02 15.79
C ALA A 26 -19.35 8.16 15.20
N ASN A 27 -19.00 7.29 14.24
CA ASN A 27 -17.67 7.18 13.62
C ASN A 27 -16.52 6.76 14.56
N THR A 28 -16.86 6.24 15.75
CA THR A 28 -15.85 5.72 16.68
C THR A 28 -15.92 4.20 16.70
N HIS A 29 -14.81 3.55 16.49
CA HIS A 29 -14.66 2.10 16.65
C HIS A 29 -14.79 1.73 18.13
N ILE A 30 -15.83 0.93 18.47
CA ILE A 30 -16.06 0.46 19.85
C ILE A 30 -15.40 -0.89 20.05
N LEU A 31 -15.65 -1.83 19.14
CA LEU A 31 -15.21 -3.22 19.28
C LEU A 31 -15.07 -3.87 17.91
N ARG A 32 -14.11 -4.79 17.77
CA ARG A 32 -14.01 -5.73 16.64
C ARG A 32 -14.13 -7.16 17.16
N ILE A 33 -15.02 -7.92 16.54
CA ILE A 33 -15.18 -9.35 16.77
C ILE A 33 -14.62 -10.07 15.55
N ASP A 34 -13.61 -10.91 15.77
CA ASP A 34 -12.96 -11.70 14.74
C ASP A 34 -13.43 -13.16 14.89
N ASP A 35 -14.14 -13.68 13.87
CA ASP A 35 -14.48 -15.09 13.73
C ASP A 35 -13.53 -15.68 12.69
N GLU A 36 -12.51 -16.37 13.16
CA GLU A 36 -11.42 -16.83 12.32
C GLU A 36 -10.75 -18.09 12.87
N GLU A 37 -10.28 -18.92 11.95
CA GLU A 37 -9.49 -20.11 12.26
C GLU A 37 -8.14 -20.05 11.54
N ILE A 38 -7.09 -20.44 12.24
CA ILE A 38 -5.76 -20.58 11.66
C ILE A 38 -5.55 -22.05 11.31
N ALA A 39 -5.66 -22.37 10.03
CA ALA A 39 -5.50 -23.71 9.54
C ALA A 39 -4.55 -23.75 8.32
N PRO A 40 -3.46 -24.54 8.35
CA PRO A 40 -2.64 -24.76 7.17
C PRO A 40 -3.46 -25.49 6.08
N PRO A 41 -3.11 -25.33 4.79
CA PRO A 41 -3.77 -26.09 3.73
C PRO A 41 -3.46 -27.58 3.85
N SER A 42 -4.42 -28.43 3.48
CA SER A 42 -4.16 -29.85 3.29
C SER A 42 -3.20 -30.08 2.12
N PRO A 43 -2.59 -31.26 2.00
CA PRO A 43 -1.74 -31.58 0.86
C PRO A 43 -2.45 -31.40 -0.48
N GLU A 44 -3.74 -31.75 -0.56
CA GLU A 44 -4.58 -31.63 -1.75
C GLU A 44 -4.85 -30.15 -2.08
N GLU A 45 -5.23 -29.36 -1.08
CA GLU A 45 -5.44 -27.90 -1.21
C GLU A 45 -4.16 -27.20 -1.65
N LEU A 46 -3.02 -27.59 -1.07
CA LEU A 46 -1.71 -27.05 -1.46
C LEU A 46 -1.34 -27.41 -2.89
N ALA A 47 -1.60 -28.66 -3.32
CA ALA A 47 -1.35 -29.09 -4.69
C ALA A 47 -2.24 -28.33 -5.69
N GLU A 48 -3.49 -28.06 -5.33
CA GLU A 48 -4.40 -27.26 -6.14
C GLU A 48 -3.95 -25.78 -6.22
N ALA A 49 -3.56 -25.18 -5.09
CA ALA A 49 -3.01 -23.83 -5.07
C ALA A 49 -1.77 -23.70 -5.94
N LYS A 50 -0.84 -24.67 -5.89
CA LYS A 50 0.35 -24.68 -6.75
C LYS A 50 0.02 -24.81 -8.24
N ARG A 51 -0.98 -25.61 -8.60
CA ARG A 51 -1.47 -25.69 -10.00
C ARG A 51 -2.02 -24.34 -10.45
N ALA A 52 -2.90 -23.73 -9.64
CA ALA A 52 -3.47 -22.43 -9.94
C ALA A 52 -2.37 -21.36 -10.11
N VAL A 53 -1.38 -21.33 -9.23
CA VAL A 53 -0.22 -20.43 -9.36
C VAL A 53 0.54 -20.68 -10.66
N SER A 54 0.81 -21.95 -11.02
CA SER A 54 1.55 -22.27 -12.26
C SER A 54 0.83 -21.81 -13.52
N GLU A 55 -0.50 -21.88 -13.52
CA GLU A 55 -1.32 -21.43 -14.65
C GLU A 55 -1.40 -19.90 -14.74
N GLU A 56 -1.67 -19.22 -13.63
CA GLU A 56 -1.84 -17.76 -13.62
C GLU A 56 -0.52 -16.99 -13.77
N ILE A 57 0.59 -17.52 -13.24
CA ILE A 57 1.89 -16.85 -13.29
C ILE A 57 2.46 -16.80 -14.72
N ALA A 58 1.95 -17.64 -15.61
CA ALA A 58 2.39 -17.70 -17.01
C ALA A 58 2.19 -16.37 -17.74
N ASP A 59 1.11 -15.65 -17.43
CA ASP A 59 0.71 -14.40 -18.08
C ASP A 59 0.80 -13.20 -17.10
N ALA A 60 1.43 -13.39 -15.93
CA ALA A 60 1.56 -12.33 -14.94
C ALA A 60 2.79 -11.44 -15.17
N ASP A 61 2.67 -10.15 -14.92
CA ASP A 61 3.77 -9.18 -14.92
C ASP A 61 4.41 -9.04 -13.54
N ILE A 62 3.68 -9.40 -12.49
CA ILE A 62 4.13 -9.35 -11.10
C ILE A 62 3.32 -10.32 -10.23
N ALA A 63 3.93 -10.87 -9.18
CA ALA A 63 3.24 -11.66 -8.18
C ALA A 63 3.16 -10.93 -6.84
N VAL A 64 1.98 -10.97 -6.20
CA VAL A 64 1.77 -10.40 -4.86
C VAL A 64 1.33 -11.51 -3.91
N LEU A 65 2.08 -11.68 -2.82
CA LEU A 65 1.71 -12.53 -1.68
C LEU A 65 1.15 -11.66 -0.56
N SER A 66 -0.16 -11.63 -0.39
CA SER A 66 -0.83 -10.97 0.74
C SER A 66 -1.12 -12.01 1.83
N ASP A 67 -0.28 -12.04 2.87
CA ASP A 67 -0.40 -13.01 3.96
C ASP A 67 -1.17 -12.41 5.13
N TYR A 68 -2.28 -13.02 5.47
CA TYR A 68 -3.10 -12.64 6.63
C TYR A 68 -2.80 -13.46 7.89
N GLY A 69 -1.80 -14.35 7.85
CA GLY A 69 -1.42 -15.20 8.99
C GLY A 69 -2.47 -16.24 9.36
N LYS A 70 -3.30 -16.66 8.39
CA LYS A 70 -4.35 -17.68 8.60
C LYS A 70 -3.93 -19.09 8.14
N GLY A 71 -2.65 -19.28 7.88
CA GLY A 71 -2.06 -20.57 7.55
C GLY A 71 -2.02 -20.91 6.06
N PHE A 72 -2.90 -20.34 5.22
CA PHE A 72 -2.97 -20.67 3.79
C PHE A 72 -1.67 -20.34 3.04
N VAL A 73 -1.09 -19.16 3.28
CA VAL A 73 0.25 -18.81 2.76
C VAL A 73 1.30 -19.51 3.63
N SER A 74 1.47 -20.80 3.41
CA SER A 74 2.51 -21.60 4.04
C SER A 74 3.90 -21.26 3.47
N GLY A 75 4.97 -21.64 4.19
CA GLY A 75 6.33 -21.48 3.67
C GLY A 75 6.55 -22.24 2.36
N GLU A 76 5.89 -23.39 2.19
CA GLU A 76 5.97 -24.20 0.96
C GLU A 76 5.27 -23.52 -0.21
N LEU A 77 4.10 -22.92 0.00
CA LEU A 77 3.40 -22.17 -1.06
C LEU A 77 4.17 -20.90 -1.42
N ALA A 78 4.67 -20.17 -0.42
CA ALA A 78 5.46 -18.96 -0.66
C ALA A 78 6.73 -19.26 -1.46
N ALA A 79 7.48 -20.31 -1.09
CA ALA A 79 8.65 -20.74 -1.82
C ALA A 79 8.33 -21.12 -3.27
N PHE A 80 7.22 -21.85 -3.49
CA PHE A 80 6.77 -22.21 -4.82
C PHE A 80 6.43 -21.02 -5.70
N VAL A 81 5.73 -20.00 -5.14
CA VAL A 81 5.43 -18.76 -5.88
C VAL A 81 6.70 -18.05 -6.29
N VAL A 82 7.67 -17.91 -5.34
CA VAL A 82 8.95 -17.25 -5.61
C VAL A 82 9.73 -17.99 -6.69
N GLU A 83 9.79 -19.34 -6.64
CA GLU A 83 10.45 -20.17 -7.64
C GLU A 83 9.83 -19.96 -9.02
N LYS A 84 8.51 -20.06 -9.13
CA LYS A 84 7.80 -19.88 -10.41
C LYS A 84 7.92 -18.45 -10.96
N ALA A 85 7.90 -17.46 -10.11
CA ALA A 85 8.16 -16.07 -10.51
C ALA A 85 9.60 -15.89 -11.06
N ALA A 86 10.58 -16.47 -10.39
CA ALA A 86 11.97 -16.41 -10.82
C ALA A 86 12.20 -17.08 -12.18
N GLU A 87 11.54 -18.25 -12.46
CA GLU A 87 11.58 -18.91 -13.77
C GLU A 87 11.08 -18.01 -14.90
N ARG A 88 10.18 -17.05 -14.58
CA ARG A 88 9.59 -16.10 -15.54
C ARG A 88 10.24 -14.73 -15.52
N GLY A 89 11.16 -14.48 -14.61
CA GLY A 89 11.82 -13.18 -14.44
C GLY A 89 10.89 -12.07 -13.94
N ILE A 90 9.76 -12.43 -13.28
CA ILE A 90 8.84 -11.48 -12.69
C ILE A 90 9.12 -11.30 -11.19
N LYS A 91 8.79 -10.11 -10.68
CA LYS A 91 9.02 -9.77 -9.27
C LYS A 91 7.95 -10.34 -8.35
N VAL A 92 8.35 -10.64 -7.12
CA VAL A 92 7.45 -11.03 -6.03
C VAL A 92 7.46 -9.96 -4.96
N VAL A 93 6.28 -9.40 -4.66
CA VAL A 93 6.07 -8.44 -3.58
C VAL A 93 5.21 -9.08 -2.50
N VAL A 94 5.61 -8.95 -1.24
CA VAL A 94 4.95 -9.62 -0.12
C VAL A 94 4.42 -8.60 0.89
N ASP A 95 3.15 -8.72 1.27
CA ASP A 95 2.61 -8.14 2.50
C ASP A 95 2.69 -9.21 3.59
N PRO A 96 3.66 -9.12 4.50
CA PRO A 96 3.99 -10.21 5.39
C PRO A 96 3.08 -10.27 6.61
N LYS A 97 3.04 -11.44 7.26
CA LYS A 97 2.45 -11.60 8.57
C LYS A 97 3.29 -12.53 9.46
N GLY A 98 3.29 -12.24 10.75
CA GLY A 98 4.05 -13.01 11.74
C GLY A 98 5.37 -12.34 12.13
N ASP A 99 6.17 -13.09 12.86
CA ASP A 99 7.44 -12.67 13.49
C ASP A 99 8.68 -13.29 12.82
N ASP A 100 8.48 -13.98 11.69
CA ASP A 100 9.56 -14.55 10.87
C ASP A 100 9.27 -14.39 9.38
N PHE A 101 10.17 -13.69 8.67
CA PHE A 101 10.07 -13.50 7.23
C PHE A 101 10.86 -14.54 6.41
N SER A 102 11.45 -15.54 7.06
CA SER A 102 12.22 -16.60 6.38
C SER A 102 11.39 -17.39 5.38
N LYS A 103 10.07 -17.50 5.60
CA LYS A 103 9.15 -18.17 4.69
C LYS A 103 9.01 -17.47 3.33
N TYR A 104 9.38 -16.18 3.24
CA TYR A 104 9.33 -15.40 1.98
C TYR A 104 10.69 -15.30 1.28
N ARG A 105 11.61 -16.21 1.62
CA ARG A 105 12.95 -16.27 1.04
C ARG A 105 12.92 -16.16 -0.49
N GLY A 106 13.74 -15.26 -1.03
CA GLY A 106 13.86 -15.01 -2.46
C GLY A 106 12.86 -14.00 -3.01
N ALA A 107 11.89 -13.52 -2.21
CA ALA A 107 11.02 -12.43 -2.64
C ALA A 107 11.82 -11.15 -2.90
N ASP A 108 11.43 -10.38 -3.92
CA ASP A 108 12.11 -9.14 -4.30
C ASP A 108 11.88 -8.04 -3.27
N ILE A 109 10.65 -7.90 -2.79
CA ILE A 109 10.29 -6.89 -1.81
C ILE A 109 9.34 -7.49 -0.77
N VAL A 110 9.64 -7.25 0.52
CA VAL A 110 8.73 -7.53 1.63
C VAL A 110 8.33 -6.21 2.26
N LYS A 111 7.03 -5.96 2.44
CA LYS A 111 6.47 -4.68 2.88
C LYS A 111 5.80 -4.79 4.26
N PRO A 112 6.56 -4.90 5.36
CA PRO A 112 5.99 -4.89 6.71
C PRO A 112 5.51 -3.50 7.12
N ASN A 113 4.57 -3.44 8.06
CA ASN A 113 4.37 -2.24 8.85
C ASN A 113 5.43 -2.13 9.96
N LEU A 114 5.48 -0.97 10.62
CA LEU A 114 6.49 -0.72 11.65
C LEU A 114 6.46 -1.76 12.78
N LYS A 115 5.27 -2.18 13.23
CA LYS A 115 5.13 -3.17 14.31
C LYS A 115 5.64 -4.55 13.88
N GLU A 116 5.35 -4.97 12.68
CA GLU A 116 5.84 -6.22 12.10
C GLU A 116 7.36 -6.19 11.92
N PHE A 117 7.88 -5.05 11.42
CA PHE A 117 9.32 -4.83 11.31
C PHE A 117 10.01 -4.91 12.68
N GLU A 118 9.49 -4.23 13.69
CA GLU A 118 10.03 -4.25 15.04
C GLU A 118 10.01 -5.67 15.66
N ALA A 119 8.92 -6.41 15.45
CA ALA A 119 8.79 -7.78 15.95
C ALA A 119 9.86 -8.71 15.36
N VAL A 120 10.13 -8.60 14.05
CA VAL A 120 11.09 -9.48 13.36
C VAL A 120 12.54 -9.05 13.56
N SER A 121 12.82 -7.74 13.56
CA SER A 121 14.18 -7.19 13.68
C SER A 121 14.67 -7.11 15.12
N GLY A 122 13.74 -7.05 16.09
CA GLY A 122 14.01 -6.73 17.49
C GLY A 122 14.41 -5.27 17.73
N ALA A 123 14.36 -4.43 16.68
CA ALA A 123 14.61 -2.99 16.80
C ALA A 123 13.38 -2.29 17.37
N LYS A 124 13.61 -1.18 18.08
CA LYS A 124 12.57 -0.22 18.45
C LYS A 124 12.83 1.07 17.71
N VAL A 125 11.84 1.52 16.95
CA VAL A 125 11.97 2.66 16.05
C VAL A 125 10.87 3.68 16.35
N ASP A 126 11.30 4.88 16.71
CA ASP A 126 10.43 6.05 16.78
C ASP A 126 10.68 6.90 15.53
N PRO A 127 9.72 7.00 14.60
CA PRO A 127 9.88 7.76 13.35
C PRO A 127 10.07 9.28 13.55
N ASP A 128 9.75 9.80 14.73
CA ASP A 128 9.96 11.22 15.07
C ASP A 128 11.35 11.49 15.67
N SER A 129 12.09 10.44 16.01
CA SER A 129 13.42 10.58 16.61
C SER A 129 14.52 10.74 15.56
N GLU A 130 15.59 11.49 15.92
CA GLU A 130 16.82 11.49 15.12
C GLU A 130 17.41 10.08 15.02
N GLY A 131 17.95 9.75 13.84
CA GLY A 131 18.56 8.45 13.58
C GLY A 131 17.56 7.27 13.42
N PHE A 132 16.27 7.52 13.20
CA PHE A 132 15.31 6.45 12.95
C PHE A 132 15.65 5.64 11.69
N ALA A 133 16.17 6.30 10.66
CA ALA A 133 16.54 5.67 9.41
C ALA A 133 17.68 4.66 9.59
N GLU A 134 18.68 5.03 10.38
CA GLU A 134 19.81 4.17 10.74
C GLU A 134 19.33 2.95 11.54
N ARG A 135 18.39 3.13 12.48
CA ARG A 135 17.81 2.03 13.25
C ARG A 135 17.01 1.07 12.36
N ILE A 136 16.27 1.60 11.38
CA ILE A 136 15.59 0.74 10.40
C ILE A 136 16.63 0.00 9.55
N ALA A 137 17.67 0.65 9.08
CA ALA A 137 18.71 0.03 8.29
C ALA A 137 19.44 -1.09 9.06
N GLU A 138 19.75 -0.90 10.33
CA GLU A 138 20.36 -1.93 11.19
C GLU A 138 19.42 -3.13 11.39
N GLY A 139 18.13 -2.87 11.65
CA GLY A 139 17.13 -3.91 11.77
C GLY A 139 16.94 -4.69 10.46
N ALA A 140 16.96 -3.99 9.33
CA ALA A 140 16.86 -4.58 8.01
C ALA A 140 18.02 -5.53 7.70
N LYS A 141 19.27 -5.20 8.08
CA LYS A 141 20.43 -6.10 7.92
C LYS A 141 20.22 -7.43 8.65
N LYS A 142 19.65 -7.39 9.86
CA LYS A 142 19.33 -8.62 10.60
C LYS A 142 18.29 -9.47 9.88
N ILE A 143 17.28 -8.83 9.31
CA ILE A 143 16.24 -9.52 8.52
C ILE A 143 16.86 -10.11 7.25
N PHE A 144 17.66 -9.36 6.50
CA PHE A 144 18.31 -9.84 5.28
C PHE A 144 19.21 -11.06 5.52
N SER A 145 19.93 -11.09 6.62
CA SER A 145 20.80 -12.21 6.97
C SER A 145 20.04 -13.53 7.18
N LYS A 146 18.79 -13.46 7.67
CA LYS A 146 17.92 -14.62 7.94
C LYS A 146 17.02 -14.95 6.76
N ALA A 147 16.29 -13.98 6.28
CA ALA A 147 15.20 -14.18 5.31
C ALA A 147 15.69 -14.25 3.85
N ARG A 148 16.86 -13.68 3.52
CA ARG A 148 17.43 -13.64 2.15
C ARG A 148 16.42 -13.12 1.14
N ILE A 149 15.83 -11.98 1.43
CA ILE A 149 14.92 -11.21 0.56
C ILE A 149 15.67 -10.06 -0.12
N GLY A 150 15.17 -9.56 -1.25
CA GLY A 150 15.83 -8.53 -2.04
C GLY A 150 15.77 -7.13 -1.43
N GLY A 151 14.67 -6.80 -0.75
CA GLY A 151 14.49 -5.51 -0.11
C GLY A 151 13.33 -5.48 0.88
N LEU A 152 13.33 -4.44 1.72
CA LEU A 152 12.26 -4.14 2.67
C LEU A 152 11.69 -2.76 2.39
N VAL A 153 10.35 -2.65 2.36
CA VAL A 153 9.63 -1.38 2.39
C VAL A 153 8.84 -1.31 3.67
N VAL A 154 9.35 -0.59 4.67
CA VAL A 154 8.69 -0.44 5.97
C VAL A 154 7.71 0.71 5.92
N THR A 155 6.41 0.44 6.16
CA THR A 155 5.40 1.50 6.25
C THR A 155 5.39 2.12 7.64
N LEU A 156 5.45 3.45 7.72
CA LEU A 156 5.62 4.25 8.93
C LEU A 156 4.38 5.11 9.27
N GLY A 157 3.21 4.72 8.74
CA GLY A 157 1.98 5.48 8.93
C GLY A 157 2.07 6.88 8.30
N GLU A 158 1.81 7.92 9.08
CA GLU A 158 1.89 9.32 8.62
C GLU A 158 3.30 9.78 8.24
N HIS A 159 4.33 9.04 8.65
CA HIS A 159 5.73 9.33 8.32
C HIS A 159 6.16 8.76 6.96
N GLY A 160 5.24 8.12 6.22
CA GLY A 160 5.50 7.57 4.89
C GLY A 160 6.08 6.17 4.91
N MET A 161 7.12 5.92 4.11
CA MET A 161 7.74 4.61 3.96
C MET A 161 9.26 4.72 3.95
N PHE A 162 9.93 3.66 4.36
CA PHE A 162 11.38 3.53 4.28
C PHE A 162 11.73 2.29 3.45
N TYR A 163 12.55 2.46 2.42
CA TYR A 163 13.08 1.37 1.63
C TYR A 163 14.50 1.03 2.07
N ALA A 164 14.77 -0.24 2.29
CA ALA A 164 16.11 -0.79 2.50
C ALA A 164 16.38 -1.89 1.49
N LYS A 165 17.47 -1.77 0.72
CA LYS A 165 17.91 -2.77 -0.26
C LYS A 165 18.94 -3.71 0.36
N ALA A 166 18.77 -5.02 0.12
CA ALA A 166 19.74 -6.03 0.54
C ALA A 166 21.05 -5.92 -0.28
N PRO A 167 22.20 -6.34 0.30
CA PRO A 167 22.37 -6.85 1.68
C PRO A 167 22.72 -5.77 2.71
N ASP A 168 23.16 -4.59 2.30
CA ASP A 168 23.76 -3.55 3.14
C ASP A 168 22.74 -2.55 3.69
N ALA A 169 21.46 -2.77 3.38
CA ALA A 169 20.34 -1.94 3.81
C ALA A 169 20.50 -0.46 3.44
N ARG A 170 21.25 -0.16 2.38
CA ARG A 170 21.22 1.18 1.78
C ARG A 170 19.82 1.48 1.34
N GLY A 171 19.30 2.62 1.74
CA GLY A 171 17.91 2.90 1.53
C GLY A 171 17.61 4.36 1.36
N ALA A 172 16.39 4.61 0.93
CA ALA A 172 15.81 5.92 0.77
C ALA A 172 14.55 6.04 1.64
N VAL A 173 14.39 7.20 2.25
CA VAL A 173 13.13 7.57 2.91
C VAL A 173 12.20 8.11 1.84
N CYS A 174 11.05 7.48 1.66
CA CYS A 174 9.97 8.07 0.91
C CYS A 174 9.30 9.18 1.72
N ALA A 175 8.88 10.22 1.02
CA ALA A 175 8.27 11.40 1.59
C ALA A 175 7.16 11.08 2.59
N ARG A 176 7.11 11.89 3.66
CA ARG A 176 6.01 11.90 4.62
C ARG A 176 4.69 12.10 3.88
N THR A 177 3.69 11.32 4.24
CA THR A 177 2.31 11.59 3.82
C THR A 177 1.91 12.97 4.34
N LYS A 178 1.27 13.79 3.49
CA LYS A 178 0.65 15.02 3.99
C LYS A 178 -0.37 14.63 5.05
N ARG A 179 -0.35 15.30 6.20
CA ARG A 179 -1.34 15.09 7.27
C ARG A 179 -2.74 15.20 6.70
N ARG A 180 -3.51 14.13 6.83
CA ARG A 180 -4.90 14.04 6.38
C ARG A 180 -5.79 13.67 7.56
N LYS A 181 -7.05 14.03 7.49
CA LYS A 181 -8.02 13.52 8.44
C LYS A 181 -8.21 12.03 8.15
N VAL A 182 -7.72 11.19 9.03
CA VAL A 182 -7.85 9.74 8.94
C VAL A 182 -9.23 9.36 9.45
N TYR A 183 -10.01 8.68 8.62
CA TYR A 183 -11.32 8.15 9.02
C TYR A 183 -11.23 6.66 9.34
N ASP A 184 -10.56 5.89 8.50
CA ASP A 184 -10.38 4.46 8.71
C ASP A 184 -9.06 4.01 8.06
N VAL A 185 -8.27 3.23 8.77
CA VAL A 185 -7.01 2.66 8.26
C VAL A 185 -7.19 1.30 7.60
N SER A 186 -8.42 0.75 7.59
CA SER A 186 -8.71 -0.57 7.02
C SER A 186 -8.46 -0.58 5.52
N GLY A 187 -7.69 -1.56 5.04
CA GLY A 187 -7.35 -1.71 3.62
C GLY A 187 -6.26 -0.78 3.10
N ALA A 188 -5.69 0.10 3.93
CA ALA A 188 -4.58 0.96 3.51
C ALA A 188 -3.33 0.14 3.11
N GLY A 189 -3.04 -0.94 3.82
CA GLY A 189 -1.95 -1.88 3.51
C GLY A 189 -2.16 -2.56 2.16
N ASP A 190 -3.37 -3.10 1.94
CA ASP A 190 -3.74 -3.79 0.69
C ASP A 190 -3.73 -2.82 -0.51
N THR A 191 -4.25 -1.60 -0.32
CA THR A 191 -4.21 -0.54 -1.33
C THR A 191 -2.78 -0.15 -1.67
N SER A 192 -1.95 0.01 -0.65
CA SER A 192 -0.54 0.36 -0.79
C SER A 192 0.25 -0.69 -1.57
N ILE A 193 0.13 -1.98 -1.22
CA ILE A 193 0.86 -3.03 -1.92
C ILE A 193 0.36 -3.20 -3.35
N SER A 194 -0.93 -3.06 -3.59
CA SER A 194 -1.51 -3.13 -4.94
C SER A 194 -0.99 -2.01 -5.84
N ALA A 195 -0.97 -0.77 -5.35
CA ALA A 195 -0.42 0.36 -6.10
C ALA A 195 1.08 0.20 -6.37
N MET A 196 1.86 -0.25 -5.37
CA MET A 196 3.28 -0.56 -5.52
C MET A 196 3.51 -1.63 -6.58
N ALA A 197 2.76 -2.73 -6.53
CA ALA A 197 2.88 -3.83 -7.48
C ALA A 197 2.61 -3.36 -8.91
N LEU A 198 1.54 -2.60 -9.14
CA LEU A 198 1.20 -2.06 -10.46
C LEU A 198 2.32 -1.18 -11.04
N CYS A 199 2.90 -0.29 -10.22
CA CYS A 199 4.02 0.54 -10.65
C CYS A 199 5.26 -0.29 -10.99
N LEU A 200 5.59 -1.28 -10.16
CA LEU A 200 6.74 -2.17 -10.40
C LEU A 200 6.54 -3.03 -11.65
N ALA A 201 5.32 -3.50 -11.92
CA ALA A 201 4.96 -4.21 -13.14
C ALA A 201 5.11 -3.31 -14.38
N ALA A 202 4.79 -2.03 -14.25
CA ALA A 202 4.99 -1.03 -15.30
C ALA A 202 6.47 -0.60 -15.49
N GLY A 203 7.40 -1.17 -14.72
CA GLY A 203 8.83 -0.89 -14.84
C GLY A 203 9.35 0.29 -14.01
N SER A 204 8.54 0.85 -13.10
CA SER A 204 8.99 1.91 -12.19
C SER A 204 10.08 1.43 -11.23
N THR A 205 10.87 2.37 -10.73
CA THR A 205 11.78 2.13 -9.60
C THR A 205 11.01 1.84 -8.32
N VAL A 206 11.68 1.30 -7.30
CA VAL A 206 11.03 1.04 -6.00
C VAL A 206 10.60 2.34 -5.34
N GLU A 207 11.40 3.38 -5.46
CA GLU A 207 11.14 4.72 -4.93
C GLU A 207 9.87 5.34 -5.54
N GLU A 208 9.73 5.29 -6.87
CA GLU A 208 8.51 5.75 -7.57
C GLU A 208 7.27 4.92 -7.18
N ALA A 209 7.45 3.61 -7.07
CA ALA A 209 6.38 2.71 -6.63
C ALA A 209 5.94 2.99 -5.18
N MET A 210 6.88 3.35 -4.29
CA MET A 210 6.59 3.78 -2.92
C MET A 210 5.81 5.09 -2.89
N GLU A 211 6.16 6.08 -3.73
CA GLU A 211 5.41 7.34 -3.82
C GLU A 211 3.96 7.09 -4.23
N ALA A 212 3.74 6.28 -5.26
CA ALA A 212 2.40 5.90 -5.70
C ALA A 212 1.63 5.15 -4.61
N ALA A 213 2.28 4.19 -3.94
CA ALA A 213 1.71 3.43 -2.83
C ALA A 213 1.31 4.33 -1.66
N ASN A 214 2.15 5.32 -1.34
CA ASN A 214 1.92 6.28 -0.27
C ASN A 214 0.72 7.21 -0.59
N ILE A 215 0.60 7.65 -1.84
CA ILE A 215 -0.55 8.44 -2.31
C ILE A 215 -1.83 7.60 -2.24
N ALA A 216 -1.81 6.36 -2.73
CA ALA A 216 -2.95 5.47 -2.72
C ALA A 216 -3.42 5.16 -1.30
N ALA A 217 -2.51 4.81 -0.39
CA ALA A 217 -2.81 4.60 1.02
C ALA A 217 -3.37 5.87 1.68
N GLY A 218 -2.77 7.03 1.37
CA GLY A 218 -3.24 8.33 1.86
C GLY A 218 -4.66 8.68 1.41
N ILE A 219 -5.08 8.28 0.21
CA ILE A 219 -6.47 8.43 -0.26
C ILE A 219 -7.37 7.42 0.46
N ALA A 220 -6.95 6.16 0.57
CA ALA A 220 -7.74 5.10 1.18
C ALA A 220 -8.16 5.45 2.62
N VAL A 221 -7.25 5.96 3.46
CA VAL A 221 -7.52 6.31 4.87
C VAL A 221 -8.48 7.49 5.05
N THR A 222 -8.77 8.25 3.99
CA THR A 222 -9.79 9.32 4.01
C THR A 222 -11.20 8.82 3.73
N LYS A 223 -11.37 7.54 3.45
CA LYS A 223 -12.66 6.90 3.16
C LYS A 223 -13.08 6.03 4.34
N LEU A 224 -14.39 5.81 4.48
CA LEU A 224 -14.93 4.90 5.49
C LEU A 224 -14.90 3.45 4.99
N GLY A 225 -14.44 2.55 5.82
CA GLY A 225 -14.37 1.12 5.51
C GLY A 225 -13.30 0.77 4.47
N THR A 226 -13.40 -0.44 3.92
CA THR A 226 -12.52 -0.91 2.86
C THR A 226 -12.94 -0.33 1.51
N ALA A 227 -12.41 0.85 1.18
CA ALA A 227 -12.74 1.55 -0.05
C ALA A 227 -11.64 1.37 -1.11
N THR A 228 -12.06 1.28 -2.37
CA THR A 228 -11.14 1.27 -3.51
C THR A 228 -10.60 2.67 -3.82
N VAL A 229 -9.41 2.72 -4.40
CA VAL A 229 -8.80 3.95 -4.91
C VAL A 229 -8.73 3.85 -6.43
N SER A 230 -9.28 4.85 -7.13
CA SER A 230 -9.27 4.91 -8.58
C SER A 230 -8.05 5.67 -9.11
N MET A 231 -7.65 5.41 -10.36
CA MET A 231 -6.61 6.18 -11.04
C MET A 231 -6.93 7.67 -11.09
N ARG A 232 -8.19 8.05 -11.30
CA ARG A 232 -8.63 9.45 -11.31
C ARG A 232 -8.35 10.15 -9.97
N GLU A 233 -8.56 9.47 -8.84
CA GLU A 233 -8.25 10.02 -7.52
C GLU A 233 -6.75 10.16 -7.31
N MET A 234 -5.96 9.20 -7.79
CA MET A 234 -4.49 9.28 -7.74
C MET A 234 -3.96 10.42 -8.60
N GLU A 235 -4.44 10.58 -9.83
CA GLU A 235 -4.07 11.67 -10.74
C GLU A 235 -4.43 13.04 -10.16
N ALA A 236 -5.62 13.17 -9.57
CA ALA A 236 -6.06 14.40 -8.91
C ALA A 236 -5.13 14.76 -7.75
N GLU A 237 -4.73 13.78 -6.95
CA GLU A 237 -3.82 13.99 -5.83
C GLU A 237 -2.40 14.32 -6.29
N LEU A 238 -1.87 13.62 -7.29
CA LEU A 238 -0.59 13.93 -7.92
C LEU A 238 -0.58 15.35 -8.48
N SER A 239 -1.62 15.74 -9.20
CA SER A 239 -1.75 17.10 -9.75
C SER A 239 -1.79 18.15 -8.65
N ARG A 240 -2.39 17.84 -7.50
CA ARG A 240 -2.45 18.74 -6.34
C ARG A 240 -1.10 18.86 -5.63
N THR A 241 -0.29 17.81 -5.66
CA THR A 241 1.02 17.76 -4.97
C THR A 241 2.15 18.28 -5.85
N ALA A 242 2.08 18.04 -7.17
CA ALA A 242 3.13 18.36 -8.12
C ALA A 242 3.20 19.85 -8.51
N ARG A 243 2.14 20.64 -8.23
CA ARG A 243 2.14 22.07 -8.57
C ARG A 243 2.64 22.90 -7.39
N PRO A 244 3.85 23.49 -7.46
CA PRO A 244 4.24 24.54 -6.54
C PRO A 244 3.23 25.69 -6.57
N ALA A 245 3.13 26.47 -5.50
CA ALA A 245 2.14 27.56 -5.41
C ALA A 245 2.26 28.56 -6.58
N SER A 246 3.46 28.75 -7.14
CA SER A 246 3.73 29.55 -8.31
C SER A 246 3.09 29.01 -9.61
N GLU A 247 2.91 27.71 -9.74
CA GLU A 247 2.27 27.08 -10.91
C GLU A 247 0.74 27.01 -10.82
N LYS A 248 0.17 27.45 -9.69
CA LYS A 248 -1.28 27.65 -9.55
C LYS A 248 -1.76 28.96 -10.15
N ILE A 249 -0.83 29.84 -10.54
CA ILE A 249 -1.11 31.06 -11.26
C ILE A 249 -1.19 30.68 -12.74
N ALA A 250 -2.38 30.78 -13.32
CA ALA A 250 -2.63 30.47 -14.72
C ALA A 250 -2.93 31.75 -15.51
N THR A 251 -2.51 31.80 -16.75
CA THR A 251 -2.96 32.82 -17.69
C THR A 251 -4.45 32.66 -17.99
N ALA A 252 -5.11 33.69 -18.51
CA ALA A 252 -6.52 33.61 -18.87
C ALA A 252 -6.81 32.48 -19.89
N GLU A 253 -5.88 32.25 -20.83
CA GLU A 253 -6.01 31.20 -21.84
C GLU A 253 -5.88 29.79 -21.22
N GLU A 254 -4.91 29.60 -20.32
CA GLU A 254 -4.74 28.34 -19.57
C GLU A 254 -5.95 28.07 -18.67
N LEU A 255 -6.47 29.10 -18.00
CA LEU A 255 -7.65 28.99 -17.15
C LEU A 255 -8.88 28.56 -17.97
N GLY A 256 -9.04 29.10 -19.20
CA GLY A 256 -10.09 28.66 -20.13
C GLY A 256 -10.02 27.17 -20.41
N ARG A 257 -8.85 26.67 -20.80
CA ARG A 257 -8.61 25.24 -21.07
C ARG A 257 -8.85 24.35 -19.84
N ILE A 258 -8.43 24.80 -18.67
CA ILE A 258 -8.67 24.09 -17.41
C ILE A 258 -10.17 24.02 -17.11
N ALA A 259 -10.89 25.14 -17.25
CA ALA A 259 -12.32 25.20 -16.98
C ALA A 259 -13.13 24.32 -17.96
N GLU A 260 -12.78 24.28 -19.24
CA GLU A 260 -13.41 23.41 -20.23
C GLU A 260 -13.20 21.93 -19.89
N ARG A 261 -11.97 21.54 -19.52
CA ARG A 261 -11.66 20.17 -19.09
C ARG A 261 -12.46 19.77 -17.84
N LEU A 262 -12.51 20.62 -16.82
CA LEU A 262 -13.24 20.34 -15.58
C LEU A 262 -14.75 20.20 -15.84
N ARG A 263 -15.32 21.01 -16.75
CA ARG A 263 -16.72 20.89 -17.16
C ARG A 263 -16.98 19.60 -17.94
N ALA A 264 -16.08 19.21 -18.84
CA ALA A 264 -16.18 17.94 -19.56
C ALA A 264 -16.15 16.74 -18.61
N ASP A 265 -15.43 16.87 -17.48
CA ASP A 265 -15.40 15.89 -16.38
C ASP A 265 -16.63 15.94 -15.46
N GLY A 266 -17.65 16.78 -15.79
CA GLY A 266 -18.88 16.91 -15.02
C GLY A 266 -18.74 17.73 -13.74
N LEU A 267 -17.63 18.44 -13.54
CA LEU A 267 -17.40 19.29 -12.37
C LEU A 267 -17.97 20.68 -12.57
N ARG A 268 -18.50 21.26 -11.49
CA ARG A 268 -18.91 22.66 -11.48
C ARG A 268 -17.69 23.55 -11.24
N VAL A 269 -17.49 24.53 -12.13
CA VAL A 269 -16.41 25.51 -12.01
C VAL A 269 -16.97 26.79 -11.44
N GLY A 270 -16.51 27.18 -10.26
CA GLY A 270 -16.82 28.45 -9.62
C GLY A 270 -15.70 29.46 -9.84
N PHE A 271 -16.04 30.73 -9.92
CA PHE A 271 -15.11 31.85 -9.94
C PHE A 271 -15.43 32.79 -8.80
N THR A 272 -14.40 33.24 -8.08
CA THR A 272 -14.51 34.29 -7.10
C THR A 272 -13.34 35.27 -7.25
N ASN A 273 -13.57 36.52 -6.94
CA ASN A 273 -12.54 37.55 -6.87
C ASN A 273 -12.58 38.24 -5.51
N GLY A 274 -11.47 38.80 -5.07
CA GLY A 274 -11.38 39.52 -3.81
C GLY A 274 -10.01 40.18 -3.67
N CYS A 275 -9.93 41.13 -2.71
CA CYS A 275 -8.67 41.72 -2.31
C CYS A 275 -8.05 40.80 -1.26
N PHE A 276 -7.03 40.01 -1.67
CA PHE A 276 -6.37 39.01 -0.84
C PHE A 276 -4.99 39.46 -0.36
N ASP A 277 -4.77 40.78 -0.19
CA ASP A 277 -3.47 41.32 0.25
C ASP A 277 -3.02 40.76 1.59
N LEU A 278 -3.96 40.59 2.52
CA LEU A 278 -3.74 39.89 3.79
C LEU A 278 -4.83 38.83 3.96
N LEU A 279 -4.42 37.56 3.88
CA LEU A 279 -5.34 36.44 4.09
C LEU A 279 -5.74 36.36 5.58
N HIS A 280 -7.05 36.34 5.83
CA HIS A 280 -7.62 36.16 7.16
C HIS A 280 -8.73 35.11 7.15
N ARG A 281 -9.20 34.71 8.35
CA ARG A 281 -10.22 33.63 8.51
C ARG A 281 -11.49 33.86 7.69
N GLY A 282 -11.90 35.13 7.44
CA GLY A 282 -13.06 35.44 6.61
C GLY A 282 -12.88 35.02 5.15
N HIS A 283 -11.68 35.15 4.57
CA HIS A 283 -11.40 34.68 3.23
C HIS A 283 -11.48 33.15 3.13
N LEU A 284 -10.93 32.44 4.14
CA LEU A 284 -11.02 30.98 4.21
C LEU A 284 -12.48 30.52 4.31
N TYR A 285 -13.26 31.15 5.18
CA TYR A 285 -14.70 30.85 5.34
C TYR A 285 -15.48 31.03 4.03
N SER A 286 -15.21 32.13 3.28
CA SER A 286 -15.89 32.36 1.98
C SER A 286 -15.50 31.35 0.91
N LEU A 287 -14.31 30.75 0.98
CA LEU A 287 -13.84 29.72 0.03
C LEU A 287 -14.32 28.33 0.40
N GLU A 288 -14.75 28.11 1.64
CA GLU A 288 -15.25 26.83 2.16
C GLU A 288 -16.77 26.65 1.91
N GLN A 289 -17.51 27.74 1.63
CA GLN A 289 -18.95 27.73 1.32
C GLN A 289 -19.20 27.45 -0.17
#